data_695756b01d78477f63f80a3846029eb7
#
_entry.id   695756b01d78477f63f80a3846029eb7
#
_cell.length_a   1.000
_cell.length_b   1.000
_cell.length_c   1.000
_cell.angle_alpha   90.00
_cell.angle_beta   90.00
_cell.angle_gamma   90.00
#
_symmetry.space_group_name_H-M   'P 1'
#
loop_
_entity.id
_entity.type
_entity.pdbx_description
1 polymer ?
#
loop_
_entity_poly.entity_id
_entity_poly.type
_entity_poly.pdbx_seq_one_letter_code
_entity_poly.pdbx_strand_id
1 'polypeptide(L)'
;MPLFILEKKDPGLIWLKINCELLKTKLNLQERLSMTKLKWGMIGGGEGSQIGPAHRLGAVADGRFELVAGALDHRPAKGKAFAESLGIDSSRAYGSWSEMLDGEKNRDDAINLVTVATPNATHFEITKSFLEAGFNVLCEKPMTMTVEEGEEIYKIAQKSGKVFSVNYCYSAYPMVRQARAMVRTGEIGKLRLIVTNFSHGHHADAEDAENPRVRWRYDPQMAGVSGQFA
;
A
#
# COMPACT_ATOMS: atom_id res chain seq x y z
N MET A 1 6.18 18.26 1.52
CA MET A 1 7.11 17.70 0.53
C MET A 1 8.14 18.77 0.21
N PRO A 2 9.44 18.58 0.45
CA PRO A 2 10.42 19.61 0.15
C PRO A 2 10.51 19.80 -1.37
N LEU A 3 10.27 21.02 -1.83
CA LEU A 3 10.51 21.43 -3.20
C LEU A 3 12.00 21.78 -3.30
N PHE A 4 12.79 20.98 -4.01
CA PHE A 4 14.17 21.32 -4.31
C PHE A 4 14.17 22.21 -5.55
N ILE A 5 14.66 23.43 -5.42
CA ILE A 5 14.88 24.35 -6.55
C ILE A 5 16.36 24.27 -6.88
N LEU A 6 16.69 23.88 -8.11
CA LEU A 6 18.05 23.93 -8.64
C LEU A 6 18.31 25.32 -9.22
N GLU A 7 19.12 26.13 -8.58
CA GLU A 7 19.63 27.37 -9.18
C GLU A 7 21.04 27.10 -9.77
N LYS A 8 21.18 27.40 -11.05
CA LYS A 8 22.46 27.33 -11.76
C LYS A 8 23.16 28.69 -11.68
N LYS A 9 24.19 28.82 -10.85
CA LYS A 9 24.95 30.07 -10.71
C LYS A 9 26.33 30.05 -11.36
N ASP A 10 26.90 28.86 -11.65
CA ASP A 10 28.20 28.76 -12.35
C ASP A 10 28.28 27.45 -13.15
N PRO A 11 29.01 27.41 -14.29
CA PRO A 11 29.19 26.20 -15.08
C PRO A 11 30.16 25.23 -14.40
N GLY A 12 29.65 24.46 -13.44
CA GLY A 12 30.42 23.41 -12.77
C GLY A 12 29.99 23.05 -11.36
N LEU A 13 29.21 23.89 -10.68
CA LEU A 13 28.71 23.58 -9.35
C LEU A 13 27.17 23.70 -9.29
N ILE A 14 26.53 22.61 -8.97
CA ILE A 14 25.08 22.60 -8.67
C ILE A 14 24.94 22.72 -7.16
N TRP A 15 24.45 23.88 -6.70
CA TRP A 15 24.10 24.06 -5.28
C TRP A 15 22.65 23.67 -5.04
N LEU A 16 22.46 22.79 -4.09
CA LEU A 16 21.13 22.43 -3.60
C LEU A 16 20.68 23.48 -2.60
N LYS A 17 19.84 24.43 -3.03
CA LYS A 17 19.22 25.40 -2.11
C LYS A 17 17.95 24.80 -1.54
N ILE A 18 17.99 24.33 -0.32
CA ILE A 18 16.79 23.95 0.42
C ILE A 18 16.06 25.26 0.74
N ASN A 19 14.88 25.44 0.14
CA ASN A 19 14.05 26.59 0.46
C ASN A 19 13.56 26.48 1.90
N CYS A 20 14.26 27.15 2.82
CA CYS A 20 13.95 27.16 4.25
C CYS A 20 12.60 27.80 4.59
N GLU A 21 11.92 28.46 3.65
CA GLU A 21 10.58 29.00 3.90
C GLU A 21 9.50 27.92 3.94
N LEU A 22 9.70 26.80 3.23
CA LEU A 22 8.82 25.62 3.39
C LEU A 22 9.04 24.87 4.72
N LEU A 23 10.20 25.10 5.37
CA LEU A 23 10.43 24.62 6.74
C LEU A 23 9.81 25.55 7.79
N LYS A 24 9.43 26.77 7.39
CA LYS A 24 8.73 27.74 8.27
C LYS A 24 7.22 27.53 8.32
N THR A 25 6.61 26.76 7.44
CA THR A 25 5.34 26.12 7.75
C THR A 25 5.62 25.01 8.76
N LYS A 26 6.04 25.42 9.94
CA LYS A 26 5.81 24.66 11.17
C LYS A 26 4.31 24.45 11.25
N LEU A 27 3.80 23.43 10.59
CA LEU A 27 2.68 22.71 11.17
C LEU A 27 3.17 22.39 12.59
N ASN A 28 2.65 23.18 13.52
CA ASN A 28 3.04 23.15 14.92
C ASN A 28 3.06 21.68 15.32
N LEU A 29 4.15 21.20 15.92
CA LEU A 29 4.25 19.83 16.41
C LEU A 29 3.01 19.48 17.26
N GLN A 30 2.47 20.47 17.98
CA GLN A 30 1.20 20.39 18.71
C GLN A 30 -0.02 20.17 17.81
N GLU A 31 -0.10 20.80 16.63
CA GLU A 31 -1.20 20.54 15.68
C GLU A 31 -1.10 19.13 15.07
N ARG A 32 0.10 18.64 14.79
CA ARG A 32 0.32 17.24 14.37
C ARG A 32 -0.05 16.23 15.45
N LEU A 33 0.24 16.54 16.70
CA LEU A 33 -0.09 15.70 17.87
C LEU A 33 -1.57 15.78 18.25
N SER A 34 -2.30 16.83 17.83
CA SER A 34 -3.73 17.01 18.09
C SER A 34 -4.63 16.45 16.98
N MET A 35 -4.10 16.03 15.86
CA MET A 35 -4.90 15.40 14.79
C MET A 35 -5.39 14.03 15.25
N THR A 36 -6.71 13.83 15.20
CA THR A 36 -7.30 12.51 15.42
C THR A 36 -6.72 11.54 14.40
N LYS A 37 -6.08 10.49 14.91
CA LYS A 37 -5.53 9.44 14.04
C LYS A 37 -6.65 8.72 13.29
N LEU A 38 -6.39 8.40 12.04
CA LEU A 38 -7.28 7.56 11.25
C LEU A 38 -7.13 6.11 11.71
N LYS A 39 -8.24 5.48 12.04
CA LYS A 39 -8.29 4.07 12.40
C LYS A 39 -8.06 3.22 11.15
N TRP A 40 -7.10 2.33 11.22
CA TRP A 40 -6.66 1.52 10.11
C TRP A 40 -6.81 0.04 10.43
N GLY A 41 -7.29 -0.72 9.44
CA GLY A 41 -7.38 -2.17 9.51
C GLY A 41 -6.48 -2.83 8.46
N MET A 42 -6.08 -4.07 8.70
CA MET A 42 -5.23 -4.82 7.77
C MET A 42 -5.72 -6.26 7.59
N ILE A 43 -5.75 -6.71 6.33
CA ILE A 43 -6.08 -8.09 5.95
C ILE A 43 -4.85 -8.70 5.29
N GLY A 44 -4.40 -9.85 5.79
CA GLY A 44 -3.10 -10.41 5.41
C GLY A 44 -1.92 -9.66 6.03
N GLY A 45 -0.75 -9.82 5.49
CA GLY A 45 0.46 -9.16 5.99
C GLY A 45 0.90 -9.58 7.40
N GLY A 46 0.50 -10.78 7.83
CA GLY A 46 0.79 -11.35 9.15
C GLY A 46 2.25 -11.72 9.37
N GLU A 47 2.45 -12.60 10.35
CA GLU A 47 3.79 -13.07 10.74
C GLU A 47 4.53 -13.72 9.57
N GLY A 48 5.75 -13.25 9.31
CA GLY A 48 6.58 -13.74 8.21
C GLY A 48 6.23 -13.19 6.83
N SER A 49 5.22 -12.31 6.71
CA SER A 49 4.95 -11.58 5.47
C SER A 49 6.10 -10.63 5.12
N GLN A 50 6.45 -10.54 3.84
CA GLN A 50 7.43 -9.58 3.36
C GLN A 50 6.87 -8.15 3.36
N ILE A 51 5.62 -7.97 2.95
CA ILE A 51 5.03 -6.64 2.75
C ILE A 51 4.32 -6.09 4.00
N GLY A 52 3.85 -6.96 4.90
CA GLY A 52 3.15 -6.55 6.11
C GLY A 52 3.91 -5.56 6.98
N PRO A 53 5.20 -5.80 7.31
CA PRO A 53 6.01 -4.84 8.05
C PRO A 53 6.16 -3.49 7.36
N ALA A 54 6.29 -3.47 6.02
CA ALA A 54 6.42 -2.24 5.24
C ALA A 54 5.15 -1.38 5.32
N HIS A 55 3.97 -2.00 5.20
CA HIS A 55 2.71 -1.29 5.41
C HIS A 55 2.59 -0.73 6.81
N ARG A 56 2.90 -1.53 7.83
CA ARG A 56 2.82 -1.07 9.23
C ARG A 56 3.78 0.07 9.51
N LEU A 57 5.03 -0.02 9.05
CA LEU A 57 5.99 1.06 9.19
C LEU A 57 5.56 2.32 8.44
N GLY A 58 5.14 2.18 7.18
CA GLY A 58 4.73 3.31 6.34
C GLY A 58 3.50 4.04 6.88
N ALA A 59 2.51 3.29 7.39
CA ALA A 59 1.28 3.86 7.93
C ALA A 59 1.50 4.67 9.22
N VAL A 60 2.43 4.25 10.07
CA VAL A 60 2.69 4.92 11.35
C VAL A 60 3.80 5.97 11.27
N ALA A 61 4.58 6.03 10.19
CA ALA A 61 5.78 6.87 10.08
C ALA A 61 5.51 8.37 10.28
N ASP A 62 4.34 8.85 9.88
CA ASP A 62 3.95 10.25 10.04
C ASP A 62 2.93 10.48 11.18
N GLY A 63 2.57 9.43 11.90
CA GLY A 63 1.67 9.47 13.05
C GLY A 63 0.19 9.63 12.71
N ARG A 64 -0.20 9.52 11.44
CA ARG A 64 -1.60 9.74 11.00
C ARG A 64 -2.50 8.53 11.15
N PHE A 65 -1.95 7.33 11.19
CA PHE A 65 -2.72 6.10 11.26
C PHE A 65 -2.46 5.34 12.55
N GLU A 66 -3.48 4.62 13.00
CA GLU A 66 -3.42 3.70 14.11
C GLU A 66 -4.00 2.35 13.66
N LEU A 67 -3.20 1.29 13.79
CA LEU A 67 -3.63 -0.07 13.48
C LEU A 67 -4.53 -0.57 14.61
N VAL A 68 -5.83 -0.68 14.35
CA VAL A 68 -6.82 -1.02 15.38
C VAL A 68 -7.56 -2.32 15.10
N ALA A 69 -7.47 -2.87 13.88
CA ALA A 69 -8.20 -4.08 13.49
C ALA A 69 -7.34 -4.94 12.55
N GLY A 70 -7.48 -6.27 12.61
CA GLY A 70 -6.71 -7.13 11.73
C GLY A 70 -7.28 -8.53 11.55
N ALA A 71 -7.23 -9.02 10.29
CA ALA A 71 -7.38 -10.40 9.89
C ALA A 71 -6.08 -10.86 9.21
N LEU A 72 -5.05 -11.16 10.02
CA LEU A 72 -3.65 -11.12 9.58
C LEU A 72 -3.09 -12.45 9.04
N ASP A 73 -3.80 -13.56 9.21
CA ASP A 73 -3.39 -14.87 8.66
C ASP A 73 -4.65 -15.67 8.27
N HIS A 74 -4.56 -16.50 7.24
CA HIS A 74 -5.65 -17.40 6.82
C HIS A 74 -5.95 -18.49 7.87
N ARG A 75 -5.05 -18.71 8.81
CA ARG A 75 -5.25 -19.56 9.98
C ARG A 75 -5.75 -18.70 11.14
N PRO A 76 -7.04 -18.81 11.53
CA PRO A 76 -7.69 -17.87 12.45
C PRO A 76 -6.93 -17.69 13.78
N ALA A 77 -6.54 -18.80 14.43
CA ALA A 77 -5.86 -18.73 15.71
C ALA A 77 -4.50 -18.01 15.62
N LYS A 78 -3.74 -18.29 14.54
CA LYS A 78 -2.45 -17.62 14.32
C LYS A 78 -2.64 -16.14 14.00
N GLY A 79 -3.63 -15.80 13.17
CA GLY A 79 -3.95 -14.42 12.83
C GLY A 79 -4.32 -13.58 14.04
N LYS A 80 -5.19 -14.11 14.89
CA LYS A 80 -5.62 -13.47 16.15
C LYS A 80 -4.46 -13.25 17.10
N ALA A 81 -3.68 -14.29 17.39
CA ALA A 81 -2.51 -14.18 18.29
C ALA A 81 -1.48 -13.15 17.78
N PHE A 82 -1.25 -13.11 16.46
CA PHE A 82 -0.33 -12.12 15.89
C PHE A 82 -0.92 -10.70 15.94
N ALA A 83 -2.22 -10.52 15.71
CA ALA A 83 -2.90 -9.22 15.84
C ALA A 83 -2.78 -8.67 17.27
N GLU A 84 -3.04 -9.50 18.26
CA GLU A 84 -2.89 -9.15 19.68
C GLU A 84 -1.44 -8.80 20.04
N SER A 85 -0.45 -9.50 19.47
CA SER A 85 0.98 -9.18 19.67
C SER A 85 1.38 -7.81 19.10
N LEU A 86 0.61 -7.26 18.16
CA LEU A 86 0.76 -5.91 17.62
C LEU A 86 -0.01 -4.85 18.42
N GLY A 87 -0.68 -5.23 19.51
CA GLY A 87 -1.47 -4.33 20.34
C GLY A 87 -2.90 -4.11 19.85
N ILE A 88 -3.37 -4.90 18.89
CA ILE A 88 -4.79 -4.87 18.47
C ILE A 88 -5.63 -5.53 19.58
N ASP A 89 -6.71 -4.85 19.96
CA ASP A 89 -7.67 -5.39 20.94
C ASP A 89 -8.24 -6.73 20.45
N SER A 90 -8.40 -7.70 21.37
CA SER A 90 -8.87 -9.03 21.04
C SER A 90 -10.27 -9.04 20.38
N SER A 91 -11.12 -8.06 20.66
CA SER A 91 -12.42 -7.87 20.02
C SER A 91 -12.32 -7.42 18.55
N ARG A 92 -11.13 -6.99 18.11
CA ARG A 92 -10.82 -6.55 16.73
C ARG A 92 -9.71 -7.38 16.07
N ALA A 93 -9.28 -8.47 16.73
CA ALA A 93 -8.42 -9.50 16.18
C ALA A 93 -9.28 -10.57 15.53
N TYR A 94 -9.52 -10.44 14.21
CA TYR A 94 -10.45 -11.27 13.47
C TYR A 94 -9.79 -12.51 12.89
N GLY A 95 -10.56 -13.60 12.79
CA GLY A 95 -10.10 -14.87 12.21
C GLY A 95 -10.16 -14.91 10.68
N SER A 96 -10.97 -14.03 10.08
CA SER A 96 -11.10 -13.90 8.62
C SER A 96 -11.41 -12.47 8.21
N TRP A 97 -11.23 -12.16 6.93
CA TRP A 97 -11.61 -10.87 6.38
C TRP A 97 -13.12 -10.63 6.42
N SER A 98 -13.93 -11.68 6.28
CA SER A 98 -15.38 -11.58 6.36
C SER A 98 -15.86 -11.28 7.79
N GLU A 99 -15.28 -11.93 8.81
CA GLU A 99 -15.51 -11.57 10.21
C GLU A 99 -15.15 -10.11 10.49
N MET A 100 -14.01 -9.64 9.94
CA MET A 100 -13.57 -8.26 10.09
C MET A 100 -14.55 -7.28 9.43
N LEU A 101 -15.03 -7.59 8.22
CA LEU A 101 -16.01 -6.76 7.53
C LEU A 101 -17.32 -6.66 8.34
N ASP A 102 -17.83 -7.80 8.79
CA ASP A 102 -19.06 -7.85 9.58
C ASP A 102 -18.92 -7.15 10.93
N GLY A 103 -17.78 -7.30 11.57
CA GLY A 103 -17.48 -6.63 12.83
C GLY A 103 -17.36 -5.11 12.66
N GLU A 104 -16.59 -4.66 11.68
CA GLU A 104 -16.29 -3.24 11.51
C GLU A 104 -17.47 -2.44 10.96
N LYS A 105 -18.28 -2.97 10.03
CA LYS A 105 -19.42 -2.23 9.44
C LYS A 105 -20.50 -1.80 10.43
N ASN A 106 -20.54 -2.44 11.59
CA ASN A 106 -21.57 -2.19 12.62
C ASN A 106 -21.02 -1.38 13.82
N ARG A 107 -19.79 -0.87 13.74
CA ARG A 107 -19.17 -0.11 14.83
C ARG A 107 -19.31 1.39 14.61
N ASP A 108 -19.64 2.11 15.66
CA ASP A 108 -19.60 3.58 15.67
C ASP A 108 -18.16 4.10 15.50
N ASP A 109 -17.18 3.31 15.93
CA ASP A 109 -15.77 3.61 15.88
C ASP A 109 -15.01 2.79 14.81
N ALA A 110 -15.69 2.42 13.73
CA ALA A 110 -15.16 1.62 12.63
C ALA A 110 -13.83 2.14 12.06
N ILE A 111 -13.11 1.26 11.36
CA ILE A 111 -11.91 1.65 10.62
C ILE A 111 -12.24 2.68 9.52
N ASN A 112 -11.31 3.59 9.25
CA ASN A 112 -11.41 4.56 8.15
C ASN A 112 -10.86 3.98 6.83
N LEU A 113 -9.92 3.05 6.93
CA LEU A 113 -9.19 2.47 5.82
C LEU A 113 -8.86 1.01 6.12
N VAL A 114 -8.95 0.15 5.12
CA VAL A 114 -8.41 -1.21 5.17
C VAL A 114 -7.30 -1.39 4.14
N THR A 115 -6.22 -2.07 4.54
CA THR A 115 -5.18 -2.54 3.61
C THR A 115 -5.40 -4.02 3.32
N VAL A 116 -5.46 -4.38 2.04
CA VAL A 116 -5.53 -5.76 1.55
C VAL A 116 -4.12 -6.17 1.09
N ALA A 117 -3.48 -7.05 1.85
CA ALA A 117 -2.10 -7.52 1.65
C ALA A 117 -2.06 -9.05 1.68
N THR A 118 -2.95 -9.66 0.94
CA THR A 118 -3.16 -11.09 0.78
C THR A 118 -2.57 -11.59 -0.55
N PRO A 119 -2.61 -12.89 -0.88
CA PRO A 119 -2.27 -13.36 -2.22
C PRO A 119 -3.22 -12.80 -3.29
N ASN A 120 -2.69 -12.62 -4.52
CA ASN A 120 -3.36 -11.93 -5.63
C ASN A 120 -4.79 -12.39 -5.89
N ALA A 121 -5.04 -13.71 -5.88
CA ALA A 121 -6.36 -14.30 -6.16
C ALA A 121 -7.49 -13.82 -5.24
N THR A 122 -7.16 -13.27 -4.09
CA THR A 122 -8.14 -12.82 -3.10
C THR A 122 -8.37 -11.31 -3.12
N HIS A 123 -7.59 -10.55 -3.89
CA HIS A 123 -7.66 -9.10 -3.93
C HIS A 123 -9.04 -8.60 -4.39
N PHE A 124 -9.58 -9.20 -5.46
CA PHE A 124 -10.85 -8.79 -6.04
C PHE A 124 -12.00 -8.87 -5.03
N GLU A 125 -12.23 -10.06 -4.48
CA GLU A 125 -13.37 -10.31 -3.59
C GLU A 125 -13.30 -9.43 -2.33
N ILE A 126 -12.14 -9.37 -1.69
CA ILE A 126 -11.96 -8.58 -0.47
C ILE A 126 -12.15 -7.09 -0.76
N THR A 127 -11.47 -6.57 -1.79
CA THR A 127 -11.55 -5.15 -2.17
C THR A 127 -12.99 -4.74 -2.50
N LYS A 128 -13.68 -5.54 -3.31
CA LYS A 128 -15.08 -5.34 -3.68
C LYS A 128 -15.95 -5.23 -2.43
N SER A 129 -15.88 -6.23 -1.56
CA SER A 129 -16.72 -6.30 -0.36
C SER A 129 -16.53 -5.08 0.56
N PHE A 130 -15.31 -4.64 0.78
CA PHE A 130 -15.04 -3.47 1.63
C PHE A 130 -15.43 -2.15 0.98
N LEU A 131 -15.25 -1.98 -0.33
CA LEU A 131 -15.73 -0.79 -1.05
C LEU A 131 -17.25 -0.69 -1.05
N GLU A 132 -17.96 -1.81 -1.29
CA GLU A 132 -19.42 -1.87 -1.26
C GLU A 132 -19.98 -1.60 0.15
N ALA A 133 -19.25 -2.02 1.18
CA ALA A 133 -19.59 -1.70 2.57
C ALA A 133 -19.22 -0.26 3.00
N GLY A 134 -18.62 0.54 2.10
CA GLY A 134 -18.35 1.95 2.34
C GLY A 134 -17.04 2.24 3.03
N PHE A 135 -16.06 1.34 2.98
CA PHE A 135 -14.70 1.56 3.49
C PHE A 135 -13.76 2.09 2.39
N ASN A 136 -12.76 2.90 2.79
CA ASN A 136 -11.63 3.17 1.92
C ASN A 136 -10.71 1.95 1.87
N VAL A 137 -10.11 1.68 0.69
CA VAL A 137 -9.29 0.48 0.49
C VAL A 137 -7.95 0.83 -0.15
N LEU A 138 -6.88 0.32 0.45
CA LEU A 138 -5.55 0.22 -0.15
C LEU A 138 -5.29 -1.26 -0.47
N CYS A 139 -5.23 -1.60 -1.76
CA CYS A 139 -4.96 -2.96 -2.21
C CYS A 139 -3.49 -3.11 -2.64
N GLU A 140 -2.87 -4.24 -2.31
CA GLU A 140 -1.58 -4.60 -2.87
C GLU A 140 -1.67 -4.86 -4.38
N LYS A 141 -0.54 -4.78 -5.01
CA LYS A 141 -0.38 -5.07 -6.43
C LYS A 141 -0.22 -6.59 -6.66
N PRO A 142 -0.66 -7.12 -7.80
CA PRO A 142 -1.52 -6.49 -8.79
C PRO A 142 -2.92 -6.24 -8.23
N MET A 143 -3.66 -5.29 -8.80
CA MET A 143 -5.00 -4.95 -8.34
C MET A 143 -5.96 -6.14 -8.32
N THR A 144 -5.94 -6.93 -9.39
CA THR A 144 -6.82 -8.08 -9.63
C THR A 144 -6.10 -9.12 -10.49
N MET A 145 -6.73 -10.27 -10.68
CA MET A 145 -6.22 -11.37 -11.51
C MET A 145 -6.52 -11.15 -13.00
N THR A 146 -7.63 -10.51 -13.33
CA THR A 146 -8.08 -10.25 -14.70
C THR A 146 -8.41 -8.78 -14.92
N VAL A 147 -8.53 -8.40 -16.20
CA VAL A 147 -8.93 -7.04 -16.58
C VAL A 147 -10.39 -6.79 -16.23
N GLU A 148 -11.25 -7.78 -16.42
CA GLU A 148 -12.69 -7.70 -16.14
C GLU A 148 -12.94 -7.41 -14.64
N GLU A 149 -12.25 -8.11 -13.76
CA GLU A 149 -12.28 -7.85 -12.31
C GLU A 149 -11.81 -6.41 -12.00
N GLY A 150 -10.74 -5.96 -12.67
CA GLY A 150 -10.22 -4.60 -12.54
C GLY A 150 -11.22 -3.53 -12.96
N GLU A 151 -11.93 -3.74 -14.08
CA GLU A 151 -12.99 -2.86 -14.54
C GLU A 151 -14.17 -2.82 -13.58
N GLU A 152 -14.52 -3.97 -13.00
CA GLU A 152 -15.58 -4.05 -11.99
C GLU A 152 -15.20 -3.28 -10.73
N ILE A 153 -14.00 -3.47 -10.19
CA ILE A 153 -13.50 -2.70 -9.03
C ILE A 153 -13.52 -1.21 -9.33
N TYR A 154 -13.08 -0.79 -10.52
CA TYR A 154 -13.11 0.62 -10.90
C TYR A 154 -14.54 1.20 -10.85
N LYS A 155 -15.53 0.49 -11.39
CA LYS A 155 -16.94 0.91 -11.35
C LYS A 155 -17.48 0.99 -9.91
N ILE A 156 -17.14 0.01 -9.08
CA ILE A 156 -17.53 -0.01 -7.66
C ILE A 156 -16.91 1.17 -6.91
N ALA A 157 -15.62 1.41 -7.09
CA ALA A 157 -14.90 2.52 -6.46
C ALA A 157 -15.53 3.88 -6.84
N GLN A 158 -15.84 4.08 -8.11
CA GLN A 158 -16.54 5.28 -8.59
C GLN A 158 -17.90 5.45 -7.91
N LYS A 159 -18.68 4.39 -7.83
CA LYS A 159 -20.03 4.39 -7.24
C LYS A 159 -20.01 4.59 -5.72
N SER A 160 -19.05 4.01 -5.04
CA SER A 160 -18.95 4.07 -3.57
C SER A 160 -18.58 5.46 -3.06
N GLY A 161 -17.95 6.30 -3.88
CA GLY A 161 -17.37 7.58 -3.47
C GLY A 161 -16.23 7.45 -2.45
N LYS A 162 -15.68 6.25 -2.26
CA LYS A 162 -14.58 5.98 -1.35
C LYS A 162 -13.23 6.05 -2.04
N VAL A 163 -12.19 6.28 -1.27
CA VAL A 163 -10.82 6.25 -1.78
C VAL A 163 -10.42 4.81 -2.01
N PHE A 164 -10.08 4.49 -3.24
CA PHE A 164 -9.44 3.24 -3.63
C PHE A 164 -8.05 3.52 -4.19
N SER A 165 -7.06 2.80 -3.72
CA SER A 165 -5.69 2.92 -4.18
C SER A 165 -5.05 1.55 -4.31
N VAL A 166 -4.19 1.40 -5.33
CA VAL A 166 -3.33 0.21 -5.49
C VAL A 166 -1.90 0.59 -5.12
N ASN A 167 -1.25 -0.27 -4.34
CA ASN A 167 0.10 -0.01 -3.84
C ASN A 167 1.19 -0.25 -4.88
N TYR A 168 1.21 0.56 -5.95
CA TYR A 168 2.33 0.61 -6.89
C TYR A 168 3.47 1.44 -6.29
N CYS A 169 4.17 0.88 -5.31
CA CYS A 169 5.13 1.59 -4.45
C CYS A 169 6.22 2.33 -5.24
N TYR A 170 6.70 1.78 -6.34
CA TYR A 170 7.73 2.42 -7.18
C TYR A 170 7.28 3.75 -7.79
N SER A 171 5.99 3.93 -8.07
CA SER A 171 5.45 5.19 -8.60
C SER A 171 5.58 6.35 -7.62
N ALA A 172 5.75 6.07 -6.34
CA ALA A 172 5.91 7.05 -5.27
C ALA A 172 7.39 7.42 -4.99
N TYR A 173 8.34 6.71 -5.57
CA TYR A 173 9.76 6.97 -5.34
C TYR A 173 10.15 8.38 -5.82
N PRO A 174 10.93 9.14 -5.04
CA PRO A 174 11.26 10.53 -5.36
C PRO A 174 11.84 10.71 -6.76
N MET A 175 12.76 9.83 -7.20
CA MET A 175 13.36 9.91 -8.52
C MET A 175 12.39 9.58 -9.66
N VAL A 176 11.45 8.65 -9.44
CA VAL A 176 10.40 8.35 -10.43
C VAL A 176 9.45 9.54 -10.57
N ARG A 177 9.10 10.19 -9.46
CA ARG A 177 8.28 11.42 -9.47
C ARG A 177 9.02 12.58 -10.14
N GLN A 178 10.32 12.71 -9.91
CA GLN A 178 11.15 13.71 -10.59
C GLN A 178 11.19 13.47 -12.09
N ALA A 179 11.49 12.23 -12.52
CA ALA A 179 11.48 11.86 -13.94
C ALA A 179 10.12 12.17 -14.60
N ARG A 180 9.01 11.84 -13.92
CA ARG A 180 7.66 12.20 -14.39
C ARG A 180 7.48 13.71 -14.54
N ALA A 181 7.99 14.50 -13.60
CA ALA A 181 7.90 15.97 -13.67
C ALA A 181 8.66 16.49 -14.88
N MET A 182 9.91 16.05 -15.09
CA MET A 182 10.76 16.46 -16.22
C MET A 182 10.11 16.14 -17.58
N VAL A 183 9.48 14.97 -17.70
CA VAL A 183 8.72 14.59 -18.90
C VAL A 183 7.54 15.55 -19.12
N ARG A 184 6.76 15.81 -18.06
CA ARG A 184 5.54 16.65 -18.15
C ARG A 184 5.83 18.11 -18.43
N THR A 185 6.94 18.63 -17.95
CA THR A 185 7.37 20.02 -18.19
C THR A 185 8.08 20.20 -19.53
N GLY A 186 8.35 19.11 -20.25
CA GLY A 186 9.07 19.14 -21.52
C GLY A 186 10.58 19.36 -21.39
N GLU A 187 11.13 19.26 -20.18
CA GLU A 187 12.55 19.50 -19.89
C GLU A 187 13.49 18.58 -20.69
N ILE A 188 13.05 17.37 -20.99
CA ILE A 188 13.81 16.41 -21.83
C ILE A 188 13.30 16.34 -23.27
N GLY A 189 12.41 17.27 -23.66
CA GLY A 189 11.81 17.32 -24.98
C GLY A 189 10.76 16.23 -25.22
N LYS A 190 10.41 16.01 -26.48
CA LYS A 190 9.43 15.00 -26.89
C LYS A 190 10.00 13.59 -26.72
N LEU A 191 9.34 12.75 -25.95
CA LEU A 191 9.70 11.33 -25.81
C LEU A 191 9.62 10.63 -27.17
N ARG A 192 10.69 9.92 -27.54
CA ARG A 192 10.79 9.11 -28.77
C ARG A 192 10.91 7.63 -28.49
N LEU A 193 11.59 7.29 -27.40
CA LEU A 193 11.85 5.90 -26.98
C LEU A 193 11.93 5.85 -25.47
N ILE A 194 11.36 4.81 -24.89
CA ILE A 194 11.51 4.45 -23.49
C ILE A 194 12.12 3.06 -23.44
N VAL A 195 13.27 2.92 -22.78
CA VAL A 195 13.90 1.64 -22.50
C VAL A 195 13.86 1.42 -20.99
N THR A 196 13.21 0.34 -20.57
CA THR A 196 13.14 -0.04 -19.18
C THR A 196 13.86 -1.36 -18.96
N ASN A 197 14.79 -1.39 -18.01
CA ASN A 197 15.43 -2.60 -17.55
C ASN A 197 15.17 -2.74 -16.06
N PHE A 198 14.56 -3.85 -15.66
CA PHE A 198 14.26 -4.16 -14.27
C PHE A 198 14.81 -5.54 -13.92
N SER A 199 16.04 -5.55 -13.43
CA SER A 199 16.73 -6.77 -13.00
C SER A 199 16.66 -6.90 -11.48
N HIS A 200 16.22 -8.05 -10.99
CA HIS A 200 16.19 -8.34 -9.55
C HIS A 200 16.53 -9.80 -9.27
N GLY A 201 16.93 -10.10 -8.04
CA GLY A 201 17.37 -11.43 -7.63
C GLY A 201 16.25 -12.38 -7.19
N HIS A 202 14.98 -11.98 -7.23
CA HIS A 202 13.86 -12.88 -6.93
C HIS A 202 13.83 -14.02 -7.96
N HIS A 203 13.64 -15.26 -7.47
CA HIS A 203 13.62 -16.46 -8.30
C HIS A 203 14.96 -16.80 -8.97
N ALA A 204 16.07 -16.24 -8.48
CA ALA A 204 17.40 -16.60 -8.96
C ALA A 204 17.80 -18.02 -8.52
N ASP A 205 17.30 -18.45 -7.37
CA ASP A 205 17.59 -19.75 -6.78
C ASP A 205 16.40 -20.71 -6.94
N ALA A 206 16.68 -21.97 -7.30
CA ALA A 206 15.65 -23.00 -7.46
C ALA A 206 14.89 -23.29 -6.14
N GLU A 207 15.54 -23.06 -5.00
CA GLU A 207 14.98 -23.23 -3.67
C GLU A 207 13.86 -22.25 -3.35
N ASP A 208 13.75 -21.15 -4.05
CA ASP A 208 12.68 -20.16 -3.85
C ASP A 208 11.29 -20.77 -4.06
N ALA A 209 11.15 -21.70 -4.98
CA ALA A 209 9.89 -22.40 -5.25
C ALA A 209 9.43 -23.27 -4.07
N GLU A 210 10.35 -23.75 -3.26
CA GLU A 210 10.09 -24.59 -2.08
C GLU A 210 9.83 -23.74 -0.83
N ASN A 211 10.18 -22.45 -0.84
CA ASN A 211 10.00 -21.56 0.28
C ASN A 211 8.51 -21.30 0.57
N PRO A 212 7.96 -21.72 1.73
CA PRO A 212 6.54 -21.55 2.04
C PRO A 212 6.04 -20.11 2.02
N ARG A 213 6.95 -19.11 2.16
CA ARG A 213 6.59 -17.68 2.17
C ARG A 213 6.33 -17.12 0.78
N VAL A 214 6.91 -17.71 -0.26
CA VAL A 214 6.85 -17.20 -1.64
C VAL A 214 6.30 -18.19 -2.64
N ARG A 215 6.18 -19.49 -2.28
CA ARG A 215 5.75 -20.55 -3.22
C ARG A 215 4.38 -20.29 -3.83
N TRP A 216 3.48 -19.53 -3.17
CA TRP A 216 2.20 -19.13 -3.74
C TRP A 216 2.34 -18.34 -5.05
N ARG A 217 3.50 -17.68 -5.26
CA ARG A 217 3.80 -16.92 -6.48
C ARG A 217 4.04 -17.82 -7.69
N TYR A 218 4.38 -19.09 -7.44
CA TYR A 218 4.56 -20.12 -8.49
C TYR A 218 3.26 -20.85 -8.83
N ASP A 219 2.19 -20.61 -8.07
CA ASP A 219 0.87 -21.17 -8.36
C ASP A 219 0.07 -20.18 -9.23
N PRO A 220 -0.22 -20.50 -10.51
CA PRO A 220 -0.98 -19.62 -11.38
C PRO A 220 -2.39 -19.29 -10.87
N GLN A 221 -3.00 -20.18 -10.06
CA GLN A 221 -4.32 -19.95 -9.49
C GLN A 221 -4.29 -18.91 -8.37
N MET A 222 -3.16 -18.80 -7.66
CA MET A 222 -2.99 -17.86 -6.56
C MET A 222 -2.39 -16.53 -7.00
N ALA A 223 -1.49 -16.56 -7.96
CA ALA A 223 -0.69 -15.40 -8.36
C ALA A 223 -1.05 -14.84 -9.74
N GLY A 224 -1.72 -15.62 -10.60
CA GLY A 224 -2.00 -15.23 -11.97
C GLY A 224 -0.75 -15.15 -12.85
N VAL A 225 -0.90 -14.56 -14.02
CA VAL A 225 0.21 -14.38 -14.98
C VAL A 225 1.30 -13.44 -14.50
N SER A 226 1.02 -12.62 -13.51
CA SER A 226 1.97 -11.68 -12.92
C SER A 226 2.68 -12.20 -11.66
N GLY A 227 2.45 -13.45 -11.28
CA GLY A 227 2.95 -14.03 -10.03
C GLY A 227 4.45 -13.89 -9.81
N GLN A 228 5.23 -14.03 -10.87
CA GLN A 228 6.68 -13.88 -10.84
C GLN A 228 7.14 -12.41 -10.69
N PHE A 229 6.26 -11.44 -10.96
CA PHE A 229 6.53 -10.01 -10.84
C PHE A 229 5.81 -9.37 -9.64
N ALA A 230 5.05 -10.17 -8.89
CA ALA A 230 4.24 -9.70 -7.78
C ALA A 230 5.02 -9.60 -6.47
#